data_b79eaf4e111a4d9b22d13a2e1c040d41
#
_entry.id   b79eaf4e111a4d9b22d13a2e1c040d41
#
_cell.length_a   1.000
_cell.length_b   1.000
_cell.length_c   1.000
_cell.angle_alpha   90.00
_cell.angle_beta   90.00
_cell.angle_gamma   90.00
#
_symmetry.space_group_name_H-M   'P 1'
#
loop_
_entity.id
_entity.type
_entity.pdbx_description
1 polymer ?
#
loop_
_entity_poly.entity_id
_entity_poly.type
_entity_poly.pdbx_seq_one_letter_code
_entity_poly.pdbx_strand_id
1 'polypeptide(L)'
;MPELSEFTEKMRAAVGTDSGLGKTLKYDLKGDGFLYIDGGTVTNDDKPADLTLTISMDDLHALYSGKLSPMSAVMTGKLKMSDMGLAMQLQSKLEALGNRMSKSG
;
A
#
# COMPACT_ATOMS: atom_id res chain seq x y z
N MET A 1 8.21 10.59 -10.97
CA MET A 1 6.87 10.51 -11.60
C MET A 1 5.84 11.20 -10.73
N PRO A 2 4.97 12.04 -11.32
CA PRO A 2 3.92 12.70 -10.55
C PRO A 2 3.02 11.72 -9.80
N GLU A 3 2.72 10.57 -10.40
CA GLU A 3 1.84 9.58 -9.79
C GLU A 3 2.39 9.02 -8.49
N LEU A 4 3.70 8.73 -8.43
CA LEU A 4 4.31 8.24 -7.20
C LEU A 4 4.29 9.32 -6.12
N SER A 5 4.61 10.55 -6.49
CA SER A 5 4.57 11.70 -5.59
C SER A 5 3.17 11.89 -5.00
N GLU A 6 2.16 11.85 -5.85
CA GLU A 6 0.76 12.01 -5.43
C GLU A 6 0.34 10.88 -4.49
N PHE A 7 0.69 9.65 -4.84
CA PHE A 7 0.37 8.50 -3.99
C PHE A 7 1.05 8.62 -2.64
N THR A 8 2.31 9.02 -2.63
CA THR A 8 3.08 9.21 -1.39
C THR A 8 2.42 10.25 -0.50
N GLU A 9 2.01 11.40 -1.05
CA GLU A 9 1.37 12.45 -0.27
C GLU A 9 0.00 12.03 0.25
N LYS A 10 -0.77 11.32 -0.55
CA LYS A 10 -2.06 10.78 -0.11
C LYS A 10 -1.87 9.78 1.01
N MET A 11 -0.87 8.93 0.90
CA MET A 11 -0.58 7.95 1.95
C MET A 11 -0.14 8.65 3.24
N ARG A 12 0.69 9.70 3.14
CA ARG A 12 1.09 10.47 4.32
C ARG A 12 -0.13 11.06 5.02
N ALA A 13 -1.07 11.60 4.25
CA ALA A 13 -2.30 12.16 4.81
C ALA A 13 -3.15 11.08 5.47
N ALA A 14 -3.25 9.91 4.86
CA ALA A 14 -4.02 8.80 5.41
C ALA A 14 -3.39 8.23 6.67
N VAL A 15 -2.06 8.12 6.70
CA VAL A 15 -1.31 7.61 7.85
C VAL A 15 -1.39 8.59 9.03
N GLY A 16 -1.27 9.88 8.73
CA GLY A 16 -1.26 10.89 9.79
C GLY A 16 -0.06 10.73 10.71
N THR A 17 -0.31 10.56 12.01
CA THR A 17 0.76 10.39 13.01
C THR A 17 1.14 8.92 13.21
N ASP A 18 0.26 7.99 12.83
CA ASP A 18 0.51 6.56 12.99
C ASP A 18 -0.37 5.79 12.03
N SER A 19 0.22 4.88 11.28
CA SER A 19 -0.51 4.02 10.36
C SER A 19 -1.48 3.07 11.07
N GLY A 20 -1.20 2.75 12.33
CA GLY A 20 -1.96 1.78 13.08
C GLY A 20 -1.64 0.33 12.73
N LEU A 21 -0.67 0.10 11.84
CA LEU A 21 -0.34 -1.25 11.38
C LEU A 21 0.44 -2.05 12.42
N GLY A 22 1.26 -1.38 13.23
CA GLY A 22 2.13 -2.06 14.19
C GLY A 22 3.29 -2.82 13.55
N LYS A 23 3.40 -2.77 12.23
CA LYS A 23 4.43 -3.43 11.44
C LYS A 23 4.87 -2.51 10.31
N THR A 24 6.06 -2.75 9.78
CA THR A 24 6.53 -2.00 8.62
C THR A 24 5.94 -2.60 7.33
N LEU A 25 5.58 -1.73 6.42
CA LEU A 25 4.96 -2.11 5.15
C LEU A 25 5.69 -1.44 4.00
N LYS A 26 5.97 -2.21 2.96
CA LYS A 26 6.56 -1.65 1.74
C LYS A 26 5.72 -2.02 0.54
N TYR A 27 5.43 -1.02 -0.31
CA TYR A 27 4.86 -1.24 -1.63
C TYR A 27 5.99 -1.22 -2.65
N ASP A 28 6.14 -2.33 -3.38
CA ASP A 28 7.06 -2.40 -4.52
C ASP A 28 6.23 -2.19 -5.78
N LEU A 29 6.39 -1.03 -6.40
CA LEU A 29 5.55 -0.60 -7.50
C LEU A 29 6.10 -0.96 -8.87
N LYS A 30 6.89 -2.03 -8.95
CA LYS A 30 7.34 -2.65 -10.20
C LYS A 30 8.02 -1.66 -11.15
N GLY A 31 9.03 -0.97 -10.66
CA GLY A 31 9.80 -0.05 -11.49
C GLY A 31 9.40 1.41 -11.37
N ASP A 32 8.21 1.70 -10.84
CA ASP A 32 7.79 3.07 -10.58
C ASP A 32 8.30 3.59 -9.25
N GLY A 33 8.89 2.72 -8.44
CA GLY A 33 9.48 3.11 -7.17
C GLY A 33 8.91 2.30 -6.01
N PHE A 34 9.11 2.83 -4.81
CA PHE A 34 8.72 2.17 -3.57
C PHE A 34 7.98 3.14 -2.67
N LEU A 35 7.13 2.59 -1.81
CA LEU A 35 6.52 3.33 -0.73
C LEU A 35 6.75 2.54 0.56
N TYR A 36 7.36 3.17 1.55
CA TYR A 36 7.72 2.52 2.81
C TYR A 36 7.00 3.21 3.96
N ILE A 37 6.29 2.42 4.77
CA ILE A 37 5.51 2.93 5.91
C ILE A 37 6.04 2.32 7.20
N ASP A 38 6.46 3.19 8.12
CA ASP A 38 6.95 2.80 9.43
C ASP A 38 6.33 3.75 10.48
N GLY A 39 5.34 3.24 11.22
CA GLY A 39 4.61 4.07 12.18
C GLY A 39 3.93 5.24 11.49
N GLY A 40 4.34 6.44 11.81
CA GLY A 40 3.82 7.66 11.18
C GLY A 40 4.67 8.19 10.04
N THR A 41 5.71 7.45 9.65
CA THR A 41 6.66 7.88 8.62
C THR A 41 6.35 7.20 7.30
N VAL A 42 6.27 7.98 6.22
CA VAL A 42 6.05 7.47 4.86
C VAL A 42 7.18 8.02 3.98
N THR A 43 7.95 7.13 3.38
CA THR A 43 9.08 7.49 2.52
C THR A 43 9.02 6.69 1.22
N ASN A 44 9.97 6.95 0.32
CA ASN A 44 10.12 6.18 -0.92
C ASN A 44 11.37 5.32 -0.90
N ASP A 45 11.78 4.87 0.28
CA ASP A 45 12.97 4.06 0.46
C ASP A 45 12.70 2.59 0.17
N ASP A 46 13.70 1.91 -0.36
CA ASP A 46 13.67 0.47 -0.55
C ASP A 46 14.40 -0.18 0.64
N LYS A 47 13.67 -0.32 1.73
CA LYS A 47 14.19 -0.93 2.95
C LYS A 47 13.49 -2.25 3.23
N PRO A 48 14.13 -3.15 3.98
CA PRO A 48 13.44 -4.36 4.44
C PRO A 48 12.23 -4.00 5.27
N ALA A 49 11.12 -4.67 5.01
CA ALA A 49 9.86 -4.44 5.72
C ALA A 49 9.30 -5.77 6.20
N ASP A 50 8.44 -5.72 7.21
CA ASP A 50 7.76 -6.93 7.70
C ASP A 50 6.86 -7.51 6.62
N LEU A 51 6.21 -6.65 5.84
CA LEU A 51 5.36 -7.06 4.73
C LEU A 51 5.68 -6.22 3.49
N THR A 52 5.89 -6.90 2.37
CA THR A 52 6.08 -6.25 1.07
C THR A 52 4.93 -6.63 0.15
N LEU A 53 4.28 -5.61 -0.41
CA LEU A 53 3.22 -5.77 -1.40
C LEU A 53 3.77 -5.35 -2.75
N THR A 54 3.78 -6.28 -3.70
CA THR A 54 4.27 -6.01 -5.05
C THR A 54 3.07 -5.85 -5.98
N ILE A 55 2.92 -4.67 -6.56
CA ILE A 55 1.78 -4.33 -7.41
C ILE A 55 2.17 -3.17 -8.32
N SER A 56 1.68 -3.16 -9.56
CA SER A 56 1.92 -2.03 -10.45
C SER A 56 1.12 -0.80 -9.99
N MET A 57 1.56 0.38 -10.40
CA MET A 57 0.85 1.62 -10.06
C MET A 57 -0.57 1.60 -10.63
N ASP A 58 -0.75 1.11 -11.86
CA ASP A 58 -2.07 1.03 -12.48
C ASP A 58 -3.01 0.12 -11.69
N ASP A 59 -2.53 -1.04 -11.27
CA ASP A 59 -3.35 -1.97 -10.49
C ASP A 59 -3.65 -1.41 -9.11
N LEU A 60 -2.70 -0.69 -8.52
CA LEU A 60 -2.92 -0.03 -7.23
C LEU A 60 -4.03 1.01 -7.32
N HIS A 61 -4.03 1.83 -8.39
CA HIS A 61 -5.09 2.78 -8.63
C HIS A 61 -6.44 2.08 -8.81
N ALA A 62 -6.45 0.94 -9.51
CA ALA A 62 -7.66 0.16 -9.70
C ALA A 62 -8.21 -0.38 -8.36
N LEU A 63 -7.32 -0.80 -7.46
CA LEU A 63 -7.72 -1.23 -6.12
C LEU A 63 -8.40 -0.10 -5.34
N TYR A 64 -7.75 1.06 -5.30
CA TYR A 64 -8.27 2.18 -4.51
C TYR A 64 -9.52 2.82 -5.13
N SER A 65 -9.71 2.68 -6.43
CA SER A 65 -10.92 3.20 -7.10
C SER A 65 -12.07 2.20 -7.10
N GLY A 66 -11.84 1.00 -6.58
CA GLY A 66 -12.85 -0.04 -6.51
C GLY A 66 -13.04 -0.84 -7.79
N LYS A 67 -12.22 -0.62 -8.80
CA LYS A 67 -12.30 -1.33 -10.09
C LYS A 67 -11.69 -2.73 -10.03
N LEU A 68 -10.82 -2.98 -9.05
CA LEU A 68 -10.14 -4.25 -8.87
C LEU A 68 -10.26 -4.66 -7.41
N SER A 69 -10.78 -5.84 -7.12
CA SER A 69 -10.87 -6.32 -5.74
C SER A 69 -9.51 -6.89 -5.30
N PRO A 70 -9.16 -6.80 -4.01
CA PRO A 70 -7.90 -7.38 -3.52
C PRO A 70 -7.80 -8.88 -3.80
N MET A 71 -8.90 -9.60 -3.64
CA MET A 71 -8.90 -11.05 -3.88
C MET A 71 -8.62 -11.38 -5.34
N SER A 72 -9.27 -10.66 -6.27
CA SER A 72 -9.01 -10.84 -7.70
C SER A 72 -7.57 -10.48 -8.05
N ALA A 73 -7.03 -9.43 -7.44
CA ALA A 73 -5.66 -9.02 -7.68
C ALA A 73 -4.67 -10.12 -7.28
N VAL A 74 -4.90 -10.75 -6.13
CA VAL A 74 -4.06 -11.86 -5.67
C VAL A 74 -4.20 -13.07 -6.59
N MET A 75 -5.42 -13.44 -6.92
CA MET A 75 -5.70 -14.63 -7.73
C MET A 75 -5.14 -14.50 -9.15
N THR A 76 -5.14 -13.32 -9.72
CA THR A 76 -4.63 -13.09 -11.07
C THR A 76 -3.14 -12.74 -11.10
N GLY A 77 -2.48 -12.73 -9.93
CA GLY A 77 -1.05 -12.41 -9.85
C GLY A 77 -0.69 -10.95 -9.98
N LYS A 78 -1.68 -10.07 -9.96
CA LYS A 78 -1.45 -8.62 -10.03
C LYS A 78 -0.92 -8.08 -8.72
N LEU A 79 -1.29 -8.68 -7.60
CA LEU A 79 -0.81 -8.33 -6.27
C LEU A 79 -0.12 -9.53 -5.66
N LYS A 80 1.13 -9.33 -5.23
CA LYS A 80 1.91 -10.36 -4.54
C LYS A 80 2.24 -9.86 -3.15
N MET A 81 2.22 -10.77 -2.18
CA MET A 81 2.51 -10.45 -0.78
C MET A 81 3.65 -11.34 -0.30
N SER A 82 4.61 -10.75 0.40
CA SER A 82 5.76 -11.49 0.91
C SER A 82 5.39 -12.45 2.03
N ASP A 83 4.30 -12.16 2.76
CA ASP A 83 3.85 -12.99 3.88
C ASP A 83 2.34 -12.95 3.94
N MET A 84 1.70 -14.01 3.45
CA MET A 84 0.23 -14.09 3.40
C MET A 84 -0.39 -14.08 4.78
N GLY A 85 0.24 -14.74 5.76
CA GLY A 85 -0.27 -14.74 7.13
C GLY A 85 -0.31 -13.35 7.73
N LEU A 86 0.77 -12.60 7.57
CA LEU A 86 0.84 -11.22 8.06
C LEU A 86 -0.13 -10.32 7.28
N ALA A 87 -0.24 -10.52 5.97
CA ALA A 87 -1.17 -9.76 5.15
C ALA A 87 -2.61 -9.94 5.64
N MET A 88 -2.99 -11.15 5.98
CA MET A 88 -4.31 -11.44 6.52
C MET A 88 -4.53 -10.78 7.89
N GLN A 89 -3.50 -10.79 8.75
CA GLN A 89 -3.58 -10.12 10.05
C GLN A 89 -3.78 -8.61 9.89
N LEU A 90 -3.18 -8.01 8.89
CA LEU A 90 -3.24 -6.57 8.67
C LEU A 90 -4.35 -6.14 7.73
N GLN A 91 -5.13 -7.09 7.22
CA GLN A 91 -6.13 -6.81 6.18
C GLN A 91 -7.08 -5.67 6.54
N SER A 92 -7.67 -5.70 7.73
CA SER A 92 -8.61 -4.67 8.13
C SER A 92 -7.94 -3.29 8.27
N LYS A 93 -6.70 -3.28 8.72
CA LYS A 93 -5.93 -2.04 8.86
C LYS A 93 -5.54 -1.48 7.50
N LEU A 94 -5.18 -2.35 6.56
CA LEU A 94 -4.87 -1.94 5.19
C LEU A 94 -6.11 -1.39 4.49
N GLU A 95 -7.26 -2.02 4.70
CA GLU A 95 -8.52 -1.52 4.16
C GLU A 95 -8.87 -0.15 4.73
N ALA A 96 -8.63 0.06 6.01
CA ALA A 96 -8.87 1.35 6.65
C ALA A 96 -8.00 2.45 6.03
N LEU A 97 -6.72 2.15 5.76
CA LEU A 97 -5.83 3.09 5.08
C LEU A 97 -6.32 3.40 3.67
N GLY A 98 -6.71 2.36 2.93
CA GLY A 98 -7.24 2.52 1.58
C GLY A 98 -8.48 3.40 1.56
N ASN A 99 -9.38 3.21 2.51
CA ASN A 99 -10.57 4.02 2.64
C ASN A 99 -10.25 5.48 2.94
N ARG A 100 -9.27 5.73 3.80
CA ARG A 100 -8.83 7.10 4.10
C ARG A 100 -8.26 7.77 2.86
N MET A 101 -7.48 7.04 2.07
CA MET A 101 -6.92 7.56 0.83
C MET A 101 -8.01 7.90 -0.18
N SER A 102 -9.00 7.04 -0.31
CA SER A 102 -10.12 7.26 -1.24
C SER A 102 -10.91 8.51 -0.87
N LYS A 103 -11.07 8.77 0.43
CA LYS A 103 -11.83 9.93 0.90
C LYS A 103 -11.05 11.22 0.80
N SER A 104 -9.73 11.15 0.84
CA SER A 104 -8.89 12.36 0.82
C SER A 104 -8.62 12.88 -0.59
N GLY A 105 -8.96 12.10 -1.57
CA GLY A 105 -8.78 12.48 -2.97
C GLY A 105 -10.01 13.07 -3.53
#